data_80087958f474a19dedc666ddec2015ff
#
_entry.id   80087958f474a19dedc666ddec2015ff
#
_cell.length_a   1.000
_cell.length_b   1.000
_cell.length_c   1.000
_cell.angle_alpha   90.00
_cell.angle_beta   90.00
_cell.angle_gamma   90.00
#
_symmetry.space_group_name_H-M   'P 1'
#
loop_
_entity.id
_entity.type
_entity.pdbx_description
1 polymer ?
#
loop_
_entity_poly.entity_id
_entity_poly.type
_entity_poly.pdbx_seq_one_letter_code
_entity_poly.pdbx_strand_id
1 'polypeptide(L)'
;MKKMVFLFPVCVLIFLECRDSRELTAENPKAILGHYLFFEKRISFNHSKSCASCHSPEYAFTDGYRKSVSADGNNLLHNAPSILNIAQNHFFDWDNPEIHTLSQQIKRPLYNKHPTELGMDLDSSSLLSFFKKDSLYSSLFERAYRGENEMYSAKHVEECIIEYVKNLNSRNSKFDQHLDSKAVRLNKSEEEGMRLFFSTELKCSQCHAPPDFTKSNTSNMVDSAYANIGLYNIANENKYPAEDVGLNKITKKLRDDGKFKIPSLRNVMLTAPYMHDGSVRNLDELLNIYSAGGQSINKGPLSGDGRKHRNKHPHIKGFEISDSQKKNLICFLSSLTDTTYLSNPYFLNPFRNK
;
A
#
# COMPACT_ATOMS: atom_id res chain seq x y z
N MET A 1 55.95 -33.23 -18.13
CA MET A 1 54.49 -32.90 -18.20
C MET A 1 54.04 -32.45 -16.83
N LYS A 2 53.95 -31.11 -16.63
CA LYS A 2 53.47 -30.50 -15.37
C LYS A 2 51.98 -30.28 -15.51
N LYS A 3 51.17 -30.90 -14.65
CA LYS A 3 49.73 -30.65 -14.53
C LYS A 3 49.51 -29.35 -13.76
N MET A 4 48.94 -28.37 -14.41
CA MET A 4 48.56 -27.10 -13.81
C MET A 4 47.13 -27.26 -13.23
N VAL A 5 47.03 -27.21 -11.91
CA VAL A 5 45.74 -27.24 -11.20
C VAL A 5 45.24 -25.81 -11.09
N PHE A 6 44.14 -25.50 -11.78
CA PHE A 6 43.42 -24.22 -11.61
C PHE A 6 42.52 -24.32 -10.39
N LEU A 7 42.90 -23.59 -9.32
CA LEU A 7 41.99 -23.32 -8.23
C LEU A 7 41.07 -22.16 -8.63
N PHE A 8 39.77 -22.45 -8.78
CA PHE A 8 38.75 -21.42 -8.84
C PHE A 8 38.46 -20.93 -7.40
N PRO A 9 38.46 -19.63 -7.13
CA PRO A 9 38.01 -19.13 -5.84
C PRO A 9 36.47 -19.25 -5.78
N VAL A 10 35.97 -20.05 -4.87
CA VAL A 10 34.57 -20.09 -4.49
C VAL A 10 34.27 -18.80 -3.71
N CYS A 11 33.68 -17.81 -4.40
CA CYS A 11 33.05 -16.67 -3.73
C CYS A 11 31.85 -17.20 -2.94
N VAL A 12 32.01 -17.41 -1.65
CA VAL A 12 30.90 -17.60 -0.70
C VAL A 12 30.23 -16.25 -0.54
N LEU A 13 29.15 -16.03 -1.28
CA LEU A 13 28.21 -14.95 -1.01
C LEU A 13 27.53 -15.26 0.34
N ILE A 14 28.01 -14.61 1.38
CA ILE A 14 27.31 -14.56 2.66
C ILE A 14 26.05 -13.72 2.43
N PHE A 15 24.93 -14.40 2.17
CA PHE A 15 23.63 -13.78 2.34
C PHE A 15 23.44 -13.52 3.83
N LEU A 16 23.65 -12.27 4.24
CA LEU A 16 23.16 -11.79 5.52
C LEU A 16 21.62 -11.97 5.49
N GLU A 17 21.17 -13.01 6.17
CA GLU A 17 19.75 -13.17 6.52
C GLU A 17 19.32 -11.97 7.35
N CYS A 18 18.76 -10.98 6.72
CA CYS A 18 17.96 -9.97 7.41
C CYS A 18 16.61 -10.62 7.75
N ARG A 19 16.62 -11.52 8.71
CA ARG A 19 15.42 -12.09 9.33
C ARG A 19 14.89 -11.08 10.33
N ASP A 20 14.25 -10.02 9.84
CA ASP A 20 13.52 -9.07 10.67
C ASP A 20 12.01 -9.36 10.56
N SER A 21 11.61 -10.56 10.95
CA SER A 21 10.24 -10.82 11.34
C SER A 21 10.08 -10.32 12.78
N ARG A 22 9.91 -9.02 12.95
CA ARG A 22 9.34 -8.48 14.18
C ARG A 22 7.88 -8.94 14.23
N GLU A 23 7.65 -10.12 14.79
CA GLU A 23 6.34 -10.45 15.32
C GLU A 23 5.93 -9.31 16.23
N LEU A 24 4.67 -8.90 16.19
CA LEU A 24 4.07 -8.03 17.20
C LEU A 24 4.15 -8.82 18.51
N THR A 25 5.31 -8.77 19.15
CA THR A 25 5.50 -9.41 20.42
C THR A 25 4.69 -8.62 21.43
N ALA A 26 4.09 -9.31 22.38
CA ALA A 26 3.39 -8.72 23.53
C ALA A 26 4.29 -7.75 24.37
N GLU A 27 5.50 -7.50 23.91
CA GLU A 27 6.57 -6.76 24.58
C GLU A 27 6.65 -5.28 24.19
N ASN A 28 6.02 -4.82 23.08
CA ASN A 28 6.02 -3.39 22.73
C ASN A 28 4.73 -2.69 23.20
N PRO A 29 4.72 -2.03 24.38
CA PRO A 29 3.52 -1.38 24.91
C PRO A 29 2.96 -0.28 24.00
N LYS A 30 3.82 0.44 23.25
CA LYS A 30 3.39 1.47 22.30
C LYS A 30 2.62 0.85 21.13
N ALA A 31 3.09 -0.28 20.59
CA ALA A 31 2.39 -0.99 19.52
C ALA A 31 1.04 -1.58 19.98
N ILE A 32 0.96 -2.06 21.24
CA ILE A 32 -0.30 -2.53 21.84
C ILE A 32 -1.29 -1.37 21.96
N LEU A 33 -0.90 -0.24 22.52
CA LEU A 33 -1.76 0.94 22.57
C LEU A 33 -2.17 1.41 21.17
N GLY A 34 -1.22 1.42 20.22
CA GLY A 34 -1.45 1.75 18.83
C GLY A 34 -2.48 0.84 18.13
N HIS A 35 -2.49 -0.45 18.47
CA HIS A 35 -3.50 -1.39 18.00
C HIS A 35 -4.92 -0.94 18.43
N TYR A 36 -5.13 -0.61 19.70
CA TYR A 36 -6.42 -0.11 20.16
C TYR A 36 -6.77 1.23 19.52
N LEU A 37 -5.83 2.16 19.42
CA LEU A 37 -6.03 3.48 18.81
C LEU A 37 -6.39 3.38 17.31
N PHE A 38 -5.81 2.43 16.57
CA PHE A 38 -6.08 2.22 15.16
C PHE A 38 -7.56 1.86 14.89
N PHE A 39 -8.21 1.17 15.82
CA PHE A 39 -9.63 0.79 15.74
C PHE A 39 -10.56 1.74 16.51
N GLU A 40 -10.02 2.72 17.23
CA GLU A 40 -10.78 3.64 18.07
C GLU A 40 -11.48 4.75 17.26
N LYS A 41 -12.80 4.69 17.18
CA LYS A 41 -13.59 5.67 16.42
C LYS A 41 -13.60 7.07 17.02
N ARG A 42 -13.38 7.20 18.34
CA ARG A 42 -13.33 8.50 19.02
C ARG A 42 -12.13 9.36 18.60
N ILE A 43 -11.18 8.78 17.85
CA ILE A 43 -10.11 9.55 17.18
C ILE A 43 -10.67 10.54 16.16
N SER A 44 -11.82 10.25 15.52
CA SER A 44 -12.45 11.23 14.65
C SER A 44 -13.32 12.21 15.43
N PHE A 45 -13.35 13.46 14.95
CA PHE A 45 -14.01 14.58 15.62
C PHE A 45 -15.49 14.33 15.95
N ASN A 46 -16.16 13.49 15.20
CA ASN A 46 -17.58 13.13 15.36
C ASN A 46 -17.77 11.65 15.80
N HIS A 47 -16.71 10.97 16.19
CA HIS A 47 -16.70 9.58 16.66
C HIS A 47 -17.22 8.53 15.67
N SER A 48 -17.20 8.84 14.36
CA SER A 48 -17.75 7.96 13.32
C SER A 48 -16.71 7.06 12.66
N LYS A 49 -15.45 7.47 12.63
CA LYS A 49 -14.37 6.83 11.89
C LYS A 49 -13.13 6.56 12.74
N SER A 50 -12.41 5.52 12.36
CA SER A 50 -11.08 5.19 12.83
C SER A 50 -10.17 4.88 11.63
N CYS A 51 -8.89 4.63 11.84
CA CYS A 51 -7.99 4.17 10.76
C CYS A 51 -8.53 2.89 10.12
N ALA A 52 -9.05 1.96 10.93
CA ALA A 52 -9.64 0.70 10.45
C ALA A 52 -10.91 0.89 9.61
N SER A 53 -11.52 2.07 9.60
CA SER A 53 -12.69 2.37 8.74
C SER A 53 -12.32 2.43 7.26
N CYS A 54 -11.06 2.78 6.94
CA CYS A 54 -10.51 2.82 5.58
C CYS A 54 -9.43 1.74 5.37
N HIS A 55 -8.91 1.15 6.45
CA HIS A 55 -7.86 0.13 6.41
C HIS A 55 -8.30 -1.10 7.21
N SER A 56 -9.31 -1.82 6.69
CA SER A 56 -9.86 -3.02 7.32
C SER A 56 -9.01 -4.26 7.06
N PRO A 57 -8.68 -5.07 8.08
CA PRO A 57 -7.91 -6.30 7.92
C PRO A 57 -8.52 -7.26 6.88
N GLU A 58 -9.86 -7.35 6.81
CA GLU A 58 -10.57 -8.25 5.90
C GLU A 58 -10.30 -7.96 4.42
N TYR A 59 -9.94 -6.71 4.10
CA TYR A 59 -9.60 -6.25 2.76
C TYR A 59 -8.09 -5.97 2.61
N ALA A 60 -7.26 -6.73 3.32
CA ALA A 60 -5.80 -6.50 3.33
C ALA A 60 -5.44 -5.04 3.65
N PHE A 61 -6.12 -4.46 4.64
CA PHE A 61 -5.97 -3.08 5.09
C PHE A 61 -6.24 -2.03 4.00
N THR A 62 -7.24 -2.30 3.15
CA THR A 62 -8.01 -1.34 2.34
C THR A 62 -9.45 -1.32 2.84
N ASP A 63 -10.39 -0.65 2.14
CA ASP A 63 -11.80 -0.62 2.53
C ASP A 63 -12.75 -1.26 1.50
N GLY A 64 -12.23 -1.68 0.35
CA GLY A 64 -13.02 -2.26 -0.74
C GLY A 64 -13.92 -1.25 -1.48
N TYR A 65 -13.88 0.03 -1.14
CA TYR A 65 -14.62 1.08 -1.84
C TYR A 65 -13.79 1.72 -2.95
N ARG A 66 -14.46 2.25 -3.96
CA ARG A 66 -13.80 3.03 -5.00
C ARG A 66 -13.08 4.26 -4.42
N LYS A 67 -13.77 4.98 -3.53
CA LYS A 67 -13.24 6.11 -2.77
C LYS A 67 -13.75 5.99 -1.35
N SER A 68 -12.86 6.09 -0.39
CA SER A 68 -13.21 6.09 1.03
C SER A 68 -14.06 7.32 1.38
N VAL A 69 -14.85 7.21 2.45
CA VAL A 69 -15.66 8.30 2.97
C VAL A 69 -15.02 8.82 4.26
N SER A 70 -14.73 10.11 4.29
CA SER A 70 -14.18 10.84 5.45
C SER A 70 -15.18 10.95 6.61
N ALA A 71 -14.74 11.41 7.77
CA ALA A 71 -15.60 11.60 8.93
C ALA A 71 -16.68 12.68 8.70
N ASP A 72 -16.42 13.68 7.86
CA ASP A 72 -17.39 14.69 7.47
C ASP A 72 -18.39 14.23 6.38
N GLY A 73 -18.33 12.96 5.96
CA GLY A 73 -19.25 12.36 4.99
C GLY A 73 -18.88 12.59 3.51
N ASN A 74 -17.78 13.26 3.22
CA ASN A 74 -17.32 13.51 1.87
C ASN A 74 -16.49 12.34 1.31
N ASN A 75 -16.51 12.12 0.01
CA ASN A 75 -15.62 11.18 -0.63
C ASN A 75 -14.17 11.71 -0.64
N LEU A 76 -13.22 10.85 -0.30
CA LEU A 76 -11.80 11.12 -0.51
C LEU A 76 -11.47 11.13 -2.00
N LEU A 77 -10.35 11.74 -2.38
CA LEU A 77 -9.94 11.84 -3.77
C LEU A 77 -9.49 10.47 -4.30
N HIS A 78 -8.80 9.71 -3.48
CA HIS A 78 -8.16 8.44 -3.86
C HIS A 78 -8.80 7.22 -3.20
N ASN A 79 -8.53 6.06 -3.79
CA ASN A 79 -8.78 4.75 -3.21
C ASN A 79 -7.83 4.52 -2.01
N ALA A 80 -8.31 3.87 -0.95
CA ALA A 80 -7.47 3.51 0.20
C ALA A 80 -6.42 2.45 -0.19
N PRO A 81 -5.13 2.78 -0.16
CA PRO A 81 -4.09 1.79 -0.43
C PRO A 81 -3.94 0.81 0.73
N SER A 82 -3.52 -0.42 0.44
CA SER A 82 -3.09 -1.33 1.50
C SER A 82 -1.89 -0.73 2.27
N ILE A 83 -1.94 -0.85 3.59
CA ILE A 83 -0.85 -0.43 4.48
C ILE A 83 -0.03 -1.62 5.02
N LEU A 84 -0.26 -2.83 4.50
CA LEU A 84 0.60 -3.97 4.78
C LEU A 84 2.00 -3.76 4.22
N ASN A 85 3.03 -4.10 4.99
CA ASN A 85 4.45 -3.95 4.65
C ASN A 85 4.91 -2.51 4.34
N ILE A 86 4.12 -1.50 4.71
CA ILE A 86 4.39 -0.10 4.32
C ILE A 86 5.64 0.48 5.02
N ALA A 87 6.07 -0.10 6.14
CA ALA A 87 7.19 0.43 6.96
C ALA A 87 8.51 0.57 6.18
N GLN A 88 8.71 -0.20 5.13
CA GLN A 88 9.91 -0.21 4.31
C GLN A 88 9.86 0.78 3.13
N ASN A 89 8.74 1.48 2.93
CA ASN A 89 8.60 2.39 1.82
C ASN A 89 9.41 3.68 2.00
N HIS A 90 9.92 4.23 0.89
CA HIS A 90 10.50 5.56 0.82
C HIS A 90 9.46 6.62 0.44
N PHE A 91 8.33 6.21 -0.14
CA PHE A 91 7.23 7.07 -0.55
C PHE A 91 5.91 6.45 -0.07
N PHE A 92 5.06 7.25 0.54
CA PHE A 92 3.85 6.77 1.21
C PHE A 92 2.56 7.19 0.50
N ASP A 93 2.55 8.36 -0.10
CA ASP A 93 1.35 8.99 -0.66
C ASP A 93 1.16 8.70 -2.15
N TRP A 94 -0.09 8.71 -2.64
CA TRP A 94 -0.41 8.47 -4.05
C TRP A 94 0.18 9.51 -5.00
N ASP A 95 0.11 10.80 -4.62
CA ASP A 95 0.42 11.93 -5.50
C ASP A 95 1.41 12.95 -4.88
N ASN A 96 1.86 12.70 -3.64
CA ASN A 96 2.81 13.59 -2.97
C ASN A 96 4.15 12.89 -2.70
N PRO A 97 5.19 13.22 -3.48
CA PRO A 97 6.51 12.61 -3.32
C PRO A 97 7.30 13.15 -2.13
N GLU A 98 6.81 14.18 -1.43
CA GLU A 98 7.48 14.79 -0.26
C GLU A 98 7.18 14.03 1.04
N ILE A 99 6.26 13.05 1.00
CA ILE A 99 5.90 12.22 2.15
C ILE A 99 6.82 11.01 2.20
N HIS A 100 7.89 11.14 3.00
CA HIS A 100 8.98 10.14 3.11
C HIS A 100 8.97 9.32 4.40
N THR A 101 8.08 9.64 5.34
CA THR A 101 8.01 8.95 6.63
C THR A 101 6.57 8.59 7.00
N LEU A 102 6.41 7.50 7.77
CA LEU A 102 5.10 7.15 8.34
C LEU A 102 4.52 8.27 9.21
N SER A 103 5.37 9.02 9.92
CA SER A 103 4.93 10.16 10.73
C SER A 103 4.30 11.26 9.88
N GLN A 104 4.89 11.59 8.73
CA GLN A 104 4.29 12.55 7.80
C GLN A 104 2.97 12.01 7.22
N GLN A 105 2.93 10.72 6.84
CA GLN A 105 1.75 10.12 6.25
C GLN A 105 0.58 10.03 7.23
N ILE A 106 0.81 9.58 8.47
CA ILE A 106 -0.25 9.38 9.48
C ILE A 106 -0.88 10.71 9.90
N LYS A 107 -0.13 11.80 9.90
CA LYS A 107 -0.67 13.14 10.17
C LYS A 107 -1.70 13.59 9.15
N ARG A 108 -1.64 13.11 7.92
CA ARG A 108 -2.62 13.51 6.89
C ARG A 108 -4.04 13.09 7.27
N PRO A 109 -4.38 11.80 7.44
CA PRO A 109 -5.73 11.42 7.84
C PRO A 109 -6.13 11.94 9.22
N LEU A 110 -5.19 12.13 10.16
CA LEU A 110 -5.51 12.66 11.48
C LEU A 110 -5.91 14.14 11.45
N TYR A 111 -5.28 14.96 10.59
CA TYR A 111 -5.39 16.43 10.64
C TYR A 111 -5.87 17.08 9.35
N ASN A 112 -6.14 16.31 8.28
CA ASN A 112 -6.61 16.87 7.01
C ASN A 112 -7.99 17.51 7.19
N LYS A 113 -8.20 18.71 6.59
CA LYS A 113 -9.41 19.52 6.77
C LYS A 113 -10.28 19.61 5.51
N HIS A 114 -9.77 19.19 4.38
CA HIS A 114 -10.48 19.31 3.10
C HIS A 114 -10.23 18.08 2.21
N PRO A 115 -11.06 17.04 2.30
CA PRO A 115 -12.10 16.77 3.30
C PRO A 115 -11.52 16.47 4.70
N THR A 116 -12.33 16.58 5.76
CA THR A 116 -11.92 16.22 7.12
C THR A 116 -11.96 14.71 7.29
N GLU A 117 -10.80 14.05 7.09
CA GLU A 117 -10.72 12.59 7.15
C GLU A 117 -11.06 12.08 8.55
N LEU A 118 -10.29 12.43 9.56
CA LEU A 118 -10.58 12.13 10.96
C LEU A 118 -10.80 13.42 11.79
N GLY A 119 -9.97 14.47 11.57
CA GLY A 119 -10.10 15.75 12.26
C GLY A 119 -9.82 15.64 13.76
N MET A 120 -8.81 14.87 14.16
CA MET A 120 -8.47 14.61 15.57
C MET A 120 -8.20 15.91 16.36
N ASP A 121 -7.68 16.95 15.70
CA ASP A 121 -7.39 18.26 16.31
C ASP A 121 -8.65 19.06 16.67
N LEU A 122 -9.81 18.77 16.06
CA LEU A 122 -11.05 19.49 16.30
C LEU A 122 -11.64 19.16 17.68
N ASP A 123 -11.31 17.99 18.25
CA ASP A 123 -11.79 17.58 19.59
C ASP A 123 -10.71 16.89 20.42
N SER A 124 -9.45 17.27 20.26
CA SER A 124 -8.32 16.61 20.91
C SER A 124 -8.37 16.66 22.43
N SER A 125 -8.87 17.74 23.02
CA SER A 125 -8.99 17.88 24.50
C SER A 125 -9.97 16.88 25.11
N SER A 126 -11.14 16.71 24.48
CA SER A 126 -12.15 15.72 24.90
C SER A 126 -11.61 14.30 24.74
N LEU A 127 -10.95 14.02 23.61
CA LEU A 127 -10.32 12.72 23.33
C LEU A 127 -9.26 12.35 24.38
N LEU A 128 -8.33 13.25 24.69
CA LEU A 128 -7.28 13.00 25.68
C LEU A 128 -7.84 12.88 27.09
N SER A 129 -8.87 13.69 27.43
CA SER A 129 -9.61 13.57 28.71
C SER A 129 -10.32 12.22 28.83
N PHE A 130 -10.91 11.73 27.72
CA PHE A 130 -11.50 10.39 27.65
C PHE A 130 -10.43 9.31 27.93
N PHE A 131 -9.30 9.31 27.23
CA PHE A 131 -8.24 8.34 27.43
C PHE A 131 -7.72 8.31 28.89
N LYS A 132 -7.67 9.45 29.54
CA LYS A 132 -7.27 9.57 30.95
C LYS A 132 -8.28 8.94 31.93
N LYS A 133 -9.57 8.98 31.60
CA LYS A 133 -10.67 8.50 32.46
C LYS A 133 -11.04 7.03 32.21
N ASP A 134 -10.85 6.55 31.00
CA ASP A 134 -11.18 5.18 30.64
C ASP A 134 -10.13 4.21 31.20
N SER A 135 -10.56 3.18 31.92
CA SER A 135 -9.67 2.25 32.62
C SER A 135 -8.75 1.45 31.67
N LEU A 136 -9.23 1.11 30.48
CA LEU A 136 -8.42 0.40 29.49
C LEU A 136 -7.33 1.32 28.97
N TYR A 137 -7.70 2.52 28.47
CA TYR A 137 -6.73 3.44 27.89
C TYR A 137 -5.75 3.99 28.92
N SER A 138 -6.20 4.31 30.14
CA SER A 138 -5.29 4.76 31.20
C SER A 138 -4.23 3.70 31.53
N SER A 139 -4.62 2.43 31.60
CA SER A 139 -3.67 1.32 31.79
C SER A 139 -2.70 1.17 30.61
N LEU A 140 -3.19 1.31 29.36
CA LEU A 140 -2.34 1.19 28.17
C LEU A 140 -1.36 2.34 28.05
N PHE A 141 -1.78 3.58 28.32
CA PHE A 141 -0.90 4.75 28.33
C PHE A 141 0.15 4.65 29.44
N GLU A 142 -0.26 4.24 30.66
CA GLU A 142 0.67 4.00 31.76
C GLU A 142 1.77 2.99 31.39
N ARG A 143 1.41 1.91 30.71
CA ARG A 143 2.38 0.91 30.23
C ARG A 143 3.32 1.44 29.15
N ALA A 144 2.81 2.29 28.25
CA ALA A 144 3.54 2.80 27.10
C ALA A 144 4.46 4.00 27.45
N TYR A 145 4.08 4.81 28.45
CA TYR A 145 4.71 6.10 28.76
C TYR A 145 4.95 6.34 30.25
N ARG A 146 5.12 5.25 31.04
CA ARG A 146 5.42 5.37 32.48
C ARG A 146 6.60 6.29 32.74
N GLY A 147 6.38 7.27 33.62
CA GLY A 147 7.41 8.22 34.01
C GLY A 147 7.56 9.44 33.11
N GLU A 148 6.78 9.55 32.05
CA GLU A 148 6.71 10.79 31.25
C GLU A 148 5.77 11.80 31.89
N ASN A 149 6.16 13.09 31.88
CA ASN A 149 5.38 14.17 32.51
C ASN A 149 4.01 14.38 31.82
N GLU A 150 3.91 14.14 30.52
CA GLU A 150 2.69 14.32 29.73
C GLU A 150 2.35 13.03 28.96
N MET A 151 1.85 12.02 29.67
CA MET A 151 1.50 10.73 29.07
C MET A 151 0.41 10.85 27.98
N TYR A 152 -0.57 11.73 28.18
CA TYR A 152 -1.71 11.89 27.29
C TYR A 152 -1.49 13.07 26.36
N SER A 153 -1.01 12.82 25.15
CA SER A 153 -0.78 13.85 24.13
C SER A 153 -1.09 13.33 22.73
N ALA A 154 -1.45 14.24 21.84
CA ALA A 154 -1.68 13.93 20.43
C ALA A 154 -0.43 13.29 19.79
N LYS A 155 0.76 13.75 20.17
CA LYS A 155 2.06 13.18 19.76
C LYS A 155 2.16 11.70 20.14
N HIS A 156 1.78 11.33 21.36
CA HIS A 156 1.85 9.94 21.81
C HIS A 156 0.81 9.05 21.11
N VAL A 157 -0.37 9.60 20.77
CA VAL A 157 -1.36 8.90 19.91
C VAL A 157 -0.75 8.59 18.54
N GLU A 158 -0.12 9.59 17.90
CA GLU A 158 0.57 9.41 16.61
C GLU A 158 1.67 8.35 16.71
N GLU A 159 2.56 8.46 17.69
CA GLU A 159 3.68 7.51 17.90
C GLU A 159 3.19 6.07 18.06
N CYS A 160 2.14 5.87 18.84
CA CYS A 160 1.58 4.53 19.05
C CYS A 160 0.96 3.95 17.78
N ILE A 161 0.20 4.75 17.02
CA ILE A 161 -0.35 4.31 15.73
C ILE A 161 0.79 3.97 14.76
N ILE A 162 1.86 4.75 14.71
CA ILE A 162 3.04 4.47 13.88
C ILE A 162 3.67 3.13 14.29
N GLU A 163 3.87 2.89 15.60
CA GLU A 163 4.45 1.64 16.09
C GLU A 163 3.57 0.42 15.76
N TYR A 164 2.24 0.55 15.78
CA TYR A 164 1.35 -0.50 15.33
C TYR A 164 1.48 -0.74 13.82
N VAL A 165 1.39 0.31 13.00
CA VAL A 165 1.45 0.21 11.53
C VAL A 165 2.78 -0.37 11.05
N LYS A 166 3.90 -0.08 11.71
CA LYS A 166 5.21 -0.67 11.39
C LYS A 166 5.24 -2.19 11.50
N ASN A 167 4.34 -2.76 12.31
CA ASN A 167 4.26 -4.20 12.54
C ASN A 167 3.23 -4.92 11.65
N LEU A 168 2.53 -4.20 10.77
CA LEU A 168 1.58 -4.79 9.84
C LEU A 168 2.31 -5.48 8.68
N ASN A 169 2.83 -6.68 8.94
CA ASN A 169 3.59 -7.46 7.97
C ASN A 169 2.77 -8.62 7.41
N SER A 170 2.87 -8.85 6.11
CA SER A 170 2.23 -9.94 5.38
C SER A 170 3.26 -10.51 4.40
N ARG A 171 3.95 -11.59 4.81
CA ARG A 171 5.07 -12.21 4.08
C ARG A 171 5.04 -13.73 4.19
N ASN A 172 3.84 -14.31 4.27
CA ASN A 172 3.65 -15.77 4.33
C ASN A 172 2.71 -16.25 3.22
N SER A 173 2.74 -15.58 2.07
CA SER A 173 2.00 -16.03 0.88
C SER A 173 2.54 -17.35 0.34
N LYS A 174 1.76 -18.03 -0.52
CA LYS A 174 2.24 -19.24 -1.20
C LYS A 174 3.54 -18.99 -1.97
N PHE A 175 3.69 -17.82 -2.57
CA PHE A 175 4.93 -17.41 -3.25
C PHE A 175 6.11 -17.30 -2.28
N ASP A 176 5.91 -16.69 -1.10
CA ASP A 176 6.97 -16.61 -0.08
C ASP A 176 7.38 -18.01 0.38
N GLN A 177 6.41 -18.87 0.72
CA GLN A 177 6.66 -20.25 1.12
C GLN A 177 7.36 -21.07 0.02
N HIS A 178 7.06 -20.78 -1.26
CA HIS A 178 7.75 -21.42 -2.38
C HIS A 178 9.22 -21.02 -2.45
N LEU A 179 9.56 -19.76 -2.13
CA LEU A 179 10.96 -19.29 -2.09
C LEU A 179 11.72 -19.86 -0.89
N ASP A 180 11.07 -19.90 0.28
CA ASP A 180 11.71 -20.29 1.55
C ASP A 180 11.83 -21.81 1.71
N SER A 181 10.91 -22.58 1.14
CA SER A 181 10.79 -24.01 1.37
C SER A 181 10.52 -24.79 0.09
N LYS A 182 11.26 -25.91 -0.09
CA LYS A 182 10.99 -26.85 -1.18
C LYS A 182 9.68 -27.65 -0.98
N ALA A 183 9.04 -27.56 0.19
CA ALA A 183 7.81 -28.28 0.50
C ALA A 183 6.58 -27.64 -0.18
N VAL A 184 6.54 -26.30 -0.31
CA VAL A 184 5.47 -25.58 -1.01
C VAL A 184 5.90 -25.28 -2.44
N ARG A 185 5.06 -25.66 -3.41
CA ARG A 185 5.35 -25.45 -4.83
C ARG A 185 4.24 -24.63 -5.47
N LEU A 186 4.62 -23.74 -6.37
CA LEU A 186 3.70 -23.16 -7.32
C LEU A 186 3.20 -24.27 -8.27
N ASN A 187 1.94 -24.19 -8.69
CA ASN A 187 1.43 -25.06 -9.74
C ASN A 187 1.83 -24.52 -11.12
N LYS A 188 1.59 -25.31 -12.18
CA LYS A 188 1.99 -24.97 -13.56
C LYS A 188 1.47 -23.61 -14.03
N SER A 189 0.22 -23.25 -13.68
CA SER A 189 -0.36 -21.96 -14.06
C SER A 189 0.30 -20.79 -13.31
N GLU A 190 0.60 -20.97 -12.03
CA GLU A 190 1.31 -19.97 -11.21
C GLU A 190 2.76 -19.79 -11.69
N GLU A 191 3.47 -20.88 -12.02
CA GLU A 191 4.85 -20.84 -12.57
C GLU A 191 4.88 -20.13 -13.92
N GLU A 192 3.94 -20.44 -14.82
CA GLU A 192 3.83 -19.77 -16.10
C GLU A 192 3.46 -18.30 -15.94
N GLY A 193 2.54 -17.97 -15.02
CA GLY A 193 2.21 -16.58 -14.68
C GLY A 193 3.40 -15.83 -14.10
N MET A 194 4.22 -16.46 -13.25
CA MET A 194 5.46 -15.91 -12.73
C MET A 194 6.45 -15.63 -13.87
N ARG A 195 6.65 -16.57 -14.80
CA ARG A 195 7.52 -16.38 -15.97
C ARG A 195 7.07 -15.18 -16.81
N LEU A 196 5.77 -15.04 -17.05
CA LEU A 196 5.19 -13.90 -17.76
C LEU A 196 5.44 -12.58 -17.01
N PHE A 197 5.20 -12.55 -15.70
CA PHE A 197 5.39 -11.37 -14.86
C PHE A 197 6.82 -10.83 -14.90
N PHE A 198 7.80 -11.72 -14.91
CA PHE A 198 9.25 -11.38 -14.97
C PHE A 198 9.79 -11.26 -16.39
N SER A 199 8.97 -11.48 -17.42
CA SER A 199 9.41 -11.42 -18.81
C SER A 199 9.80 -10.02 -19.27
N THR A 200 10.67 -9.96 -20.28
CA THR A 200 11.06 -8.71 -20.94
C THR A 200 9.96 -8.14 -21.84
N GLU A 201 8.94 -8.93 -22.14
CA GLU A 201 7.79 -8.54 -22.96
C GLU A 201 6.77 -7.78 -22.14
N LEU A 202 6.29 -8.36 -21.03
CA LEU A 202 5.26 -7.76 -20.19
C LEU A 202 5.83 -6.68 -19.25
N LYS A 203 7.08 -6.83 -18.79
CA LYS A 203 7.81 -5.86 -17.96
C LYS A 203 7.16 -5.51 -16.62
N CYS A 204 6.27 -6.36 -16.09
CA CYS A 204 5.56 -6.07 -14.83
C CYS A 204 6.54 -5.85 -13.67
N SER A 205 7.59 -6.67 -13.57
CA SER A 205 8.63 -6.60 -12.55
C SER A 205 9.51 -5.35 -12.64
N GLN A 206 9.49 -4.63 -13.77
CA GLN A 206 10.24 -3.36 -13.89
C GLN A 206 9.64 -2.25 -13.01
N CYS A 207 8.36 -2.33 -12.71
CA CYS A 207 7.66 -1.43 -11.80
C CYS A 207 7.30 -2.11 -10.47
N HIS A 208 6.91 -3.36 -10.51
CA HIS A 208 6.51 -4.15 -9.35
C HIS A 208 7.59 -5.17 -8.97
N ALA A 209 8.73 -4.68 -8.45
CA ALA A 209 9.84 -5.53 -8.06
C ALA A 209 9.64 -6.17 -6.67
N PRO A 210 10.07 -7.44 -6.47
CA PRO A 210 10.13 -8.01 -5.13
C PRO A 210 11.10 -7.22 -4.22
N PRO A 211 11.03 -7.38 -2.88
CA PRO A 211 10.20 -8.34 -2.16
C PRO A 211 8.74 -7.95 -2.01
N ASP A 212 8.38 -6.65 -2.07
CA ASP A 212 7.01 -6.19 -1.87
C ASP A 212 6.26 -5.87 -3.17
N PHE A 213 6.84 -6.22 -4.32
CA PHE A 213 6.23 -5.99 -5.64
C PHE A 213 5.82 -4.53 -5.86
N THR A 214 6.71 -3.62 -5.46
CA THR A 214 6.63 -2.17 -5.66
C THR A 214 8.03 -1.59 -5.83
N LYS A 215 8.13 -0.39 -6.37
CA LYS A 215 9.39 0.39 -6.37
C LYS A 215 9.50 1.33 -5.17
N SER A 216 8.43 1.53 -4.41
CA SER A 216 8.43 2.46 -3.28
C SER A 216 9.35 2.06 -2.14
N ASN A 217 9.73 0.77 -2.03
CA ASN A 217 10.65 0.27 -1.00
C ASN A 217 12.04 -0.10 -1.55
N THR A 218 12.23 -0.10 -2.87
CA THR A 218 13.51 -0.47 -3.50
C THR A 218 14.21 0.71 -4.14
N SER A 219 13.58 1.87 -4.19
CA SER A 219 14.15 3.09 -4.78
C SER A 219 13.71 4.32 -3.99
N ASN A 220 14.67 5.21 -3.73
CA ASN A 220 14.42 6.55 -3.21
C ASN A 220 14.29 7.61 -4.32
N MET A 221 14.22 7.19 -5.57
CA MET A 221 14.05 8.07 -6.73
C MET A 221 12.56 8.18 -7.09
N VAL A 222 12.05 9.40 -7.14
CA VAL A 222 10.65 9.72 -7.49
C VAL A 222 10.27 9.12 -8.85
N ASP A 223 11.10 9.32 -9.88
CA ASP A 223 10.83 8.80 -11.24
C ASP A 223 10.79 7.27 -11.32
N SER A 224 11.33 6.55 -10.32
CA SER A 224 11.23 5.09 -10.22
C SER A 224 9.99 4.64 -9.47
N ALA A 225 9.52 5.41 -8.48
CA ALA A 225 8.43 5.04 -7.59
C ALA A 225 7.05 5.49 -8.08
N TYR A 226 7.00 6.39 -9.06
CA TYR A 226 5.77 6.95 -9.63
C TYR A 226 5.71 6.78 -11.14
N ALA A 227 4.56 6.42 -11.66
CA ALA A 227 4.37 6.20 -13.09
C ALA A 227 3.00 6.68 -13.58
N ASN A 228 2.96 7.20 -14.81
CA ASN A 228 1.73 7.40 -15.55
C ASN A 228 1.49 6.16 -16.43
N ILE A 229 0.38 5.46 -16.23
CA ILE A 229 0.02 4.25 -16.98
C ILE A 229 -0.93 4.53 -18.14
N GLY A 230 -1.26 5.80 -18.41
CA GLY A 230 -2.22 6.17 -19.43
C GLY A 230 -3.66 5.81 -19.05
N LEU A 231 -4.04 6.00 -17.77
CA LEU A 231 -5.41 5.78 -17.33
C LEU A 231 -6.37 6.83 -17.92
N TYR A 232 -5.89 8.08 -18.02
CA TYR A 232 -6.65 9.19 -18.59
C TYR A 232 -5.84 9.96 -19.64
N ASN A 233 -6.54 10.63 -20.53
CA ASN A 233 -6.03 11.63 -21.48
C ASN A 233 -7.21 12.48 -21.96
N ILE A 234 -7.73 13.32 -21.07
CA ILE A 234 -8.98 14.07 -21.28
C ILE A 234 -8.90 14.88 -22.57
N ALA A 235 -9.92 14.77 -23.39
CA ALA A 235 -10.05 15.41 -24.71
C ALA A 235 -8.83 15.18 -25.64
N ASN A 236 -7.98 14.19 -25.35
CA ASN A 236 -6.69 13.94 -26.03
C ASN A 236 -5.67 15.09 -25.90
N GLU A 237 -5.77 15.91 -24.85
CA GLU A 237 -4.93 17.08 -24.63
C GLU A 237 -3.72 16.79 -23.70
N ASN A 238 -3.42 15.54 -23.41
CA ASN A 238 -2.40 15.08 -22.46
C ASN A 238 -2.64 15.62 -21.06
N LYS A 239 -3.89 15.51 -20.59
CA LYS A 239 -4.34 15.95 -19.26
C LYS A 239 -5.02 14.83 -18.51
N TYR A 240 -4.76 14.76 -17.22
CA TYR A 240 -5.56 14.04 -16.24
C TYR A 240 -6.70 14.92 -15.69
N PRO A 241 -7.65 14.38 -14.91
CA PRO A 241 -8.68 15.19 -14.25
C PRO A 241 -8.04 16.34 -13.46
N ALA A 242 -8.59 17.55 -13.57
CA ALA A 242 -7.99 18.75 -12.97
C ALA A 242 -7.84 18.67 -11.45
N GLU A 243 -8.74 17.91 -10.80
CA GLU A 243 -8.70 17.63 -9.37
C GLU A 243 -7.65 16.57 -8.98
N ASP A 244 -7.17 15.77 -9.97
CA ASP A 244 -6.31 14.60 -9.72
C ASP A 244 -5.22 14.43 -10.80
N VAL A 245 -4.31 15.38 -10.83
CA VAL A 245 -3.20 15.45 -11.80
C VAL A 245 -1.95 14.67 -11.38
N GLY A 246 -2.04 13.89 -10.31
CA GLY A 246 -0.91 13.14 -9.76
C GLY A 246 0.23 14.02 -9.27
N LEU A 247 1.47 13.60 -9.46
CA LEU A 247 2.66 14.34 -9.00
C LEU A 247 2.69 15.80 -9.46
N ASN A 248 2.09 16.14 -10.60
CA ASN A 248 2.05 17.52 -11.10
C ASN A 248 1.43 18.49 -10.08
N LYS A 249 0.52 18.01 -9.22
CA LYS A 249 -0.06 18.79 -8.13
C LYS A 249 0.99 19.44 -7.22
N ILE A 250 2.08 18.72 -6.95
CA ILE A 250 3.17 19.15 -6.07
C ILE A 250 4.33 19.72 -6.88
N THR A 251 4.79 18.98 -7.89
CA THR A 251 6.00 19.35 -8.65
C THR A 251 5.79 20.53 -9.61
N LYS A 252 4.54 20.82 -9.99
CA LYS A 252 4.18 21.82 -11.00
C LYS A 252 4.83 21.59 -12.38
N LYS A 253 5.28 20.37 -12.65
CA LYS A 253 5.92 19.99 -13.92
C LYS A 253 4.93 19.23 -14.78
N LEU A 254 4.63 19.70 -15.98
CA LEU A 254 3.70 19.06 -16.92
C LEU A 254 4.08 17.62 -17.25
N ARG A 255 5.37 17.26 -17.23
CA ARG A 255 5.84 15.89 -17.43
C ARG A 255 5.43 14.92 -16.31
N ASP A 256 4.98 15.43 -15.18
CA ASP A 256 4.58 14.65 -14.01
C ASP A 256 3.05 14.49 -13.91
N ASP A 257 2.32 15.01 -14.89
CA ASP A 257 0.86 14.84 -15.00
C ASP A 257 0.50 13.35 -15.15
N GLY A 258 -0.42 12.90 -14.28
CA GLY A 258 -0.89 11.53 -14.24
C GLY A 258 0.09 10.51 -13.67
N LYS A 259 1.21 10.93 -13.08
CA LYS A 259 2.09 10.02 -12.33
C LYS A 259 1.56 9.80 -10.93
N PHE A 260 1.34 8.54 -10.59
CA PHE A 260 0.92 8.08 -9.26
C PHE A 260 1.89 7.02 -8.74
N LYS A 261 1.93 6.88 -7.40
CA LYS A 261 2.79 5.90 -6.74
C LYS A 261 2.47 4.49 -7.21
N ILE A 262 3.51 3.71 -7.50
CA ILE A 262 3.41 2.30 -7.85
C ILE A 262 3.08 1.51 -6.57
N PRO A 263 1.87 0.92 -6.45
CA PRO A 263 1.47 0.20 -5.25
C PRO A 263 2.15 -1.17 -5.17
N SER A 264 2.17 -1.75 -3.97
CA SER A 264 2.50 -3.16 -3.79
C SER A 264 1.45 -4.06 -4.45
N LEU A 265 1.89 -5.20 -4.99
CA LEU A 265 0.98 -6.25 -5.47
C LEU A 265 0.79 -7.38 -4.45
N ARG A 266 1.40 -7.30 -3.26
CA ARG A 266 1.08 -8.22 -2.18
C ARG A 266 -0.39 -8.10 -1.82
N ASN A 267 -1.06 -9.23 -1.68
CA ASN A 267 -2.50 -9.31 -1.40
C ASN A 267 -3.40 -8.63 -2.44
N VAL A 268 -2.92 -8.42 -3.67
CA VAL A 268 -3.66 -7.69 -4.72
C VAL A 268 -5.04 -8.28 -4.99
N MET A 269 -5.26 -9.59 -4.79
CA MET A 269 -6.56 -10.24 -4.93
C MET A 269 -7.62 -9.74 -3.93
N LEU A 270 -7.19 -9.16 -2.80
CA LEU A 270 -8.06 -8.71 -1.71
C LEU A 270 -8.30 -7.19 -1.74
N THR A 271 -7.58 -6.45 -2.61
CA THR A 271 -7.55 -4.98 -2.56
C THR A 271 -8.29 -4.30 -3.72
N ALA A 272 -9.22 -5.03 -4.36
CA ALA A 272 -10.11 -4.40 -5.35
C ALA A 272 -11.04 -3.36 -4.68
N PRO A 273 -11.45 -2.28 -5.41
CA PRO A 273 -11.09 -1.95 -6.78
C PRO A 273 -9.70 -1.31 -6.92
N TYR A 274 -9.17 -1.27 -8.14
CA TYR A 274 -7.80 -0.90 -8.44
C TYR A 274 -7.66 0.53 -8.98
N MET A 275 -6.42 0.97 -9.14
CA MET A 275 -5.94 2.31 -9.49
C MET A 275 -6.04 3.30 -8.32
N HIS A 276 -5.37 4.45 -8.47
CA HIS A 276 -5.38 5.51 -7.46
C HIS A 276 -6.78 6.04 -7.14
N ASP A 277 -7.70 5.95 -8.10
CA ASP A 277 -9.08 6.43 -7.99
C ASP A 277 -10.13 5.30 -7.88
N GLY A 278 -9.68 4.04 -7.80
CA GLY A 278 -10.55 2.86 -7.71
C GLY A 278 -11.44 2.65 -8.94
N SER A 279 -11.03 3.14 -10.12
CA SER A 279 -11.86 3.08 -11.33
C SER A 279 -11.92 1.70 -11.98
N VAL A 280 -11.00 0.79 -11.66
CA VAL A 280 -10.88 -0.54 -12.26
C VAL A 280 -11.33 -1.60 -11.26
N ARG A 281 -12.34 -2.41 -11.63
CA ARG A 281 -13.06 -3.29 -10.70
C ARG A 281 -12.36 -4.62 -10.43
N ASN A 282 -11.63 -5.15 -11.40
CA ASN A 282 -11.03 -6.48 -11.31
C ASN A 282 -9.73 -6.56 -12.12
N LEU A 283 -8.93 -7.62 -11.87
CA LEU A 283 -7.64 -7.81 -12.52
C LEU A 283 -7.75 -8.10 -14.03
N ASP A 284 -8.84 -8.68 -14.50
CA ASP A 284 -9.02 -8.91 -15.96
C ASP A 284 -9.14 -7.57 -16.70
N GLU A 285 -9.98 -6.66 -16.19
CA GLU A 285 -10.10 -5.29 -16.69
C GLU A 285 -8.77 -4.53 -16.63
N LEU A 286 -8.05 -4.66 -15.51
CA LEU A 286 -6.73 -4.06 -15.31
C LEU A 286 -5.72 -4.56 -16.34
N LEU A 287 -5.66 -5.87 -16.58
CA LEU A 287 -4.74 -6.46 -17.55
C LEU A 287 -5.09 -6.07 -18.99
N ASN A 288 -6.39 -5.84 -19.31
CA ASN A 288 -6.82 -5.30 -20.60
C ASN A 288 -6.29 -3.87 -20.80
N ILE A 289 -6.29 -3.02 -19.77
CA ILE A 289 -5.72 -1.68 -19.85
C ILE A 289 -4.21 -1.75 -20.10
N TYR A 290 -3.48 -2.61 -19.39
CA TYR A 290 -2.03 -2.76 -19.58
C TYR A 290 -1.69 -3.33 -20.96
N SER A 291 -2.41 -4.37 -21.43
CA SER A 291 -2.19 -4.97 -22.73
C SER A 291 -2.49 -3.99 -23.88
N ALA A 292 -3.48 -3.11 -23.72
CA ALA A 292 -3.75 -2.04 -24.67
C ALA A 292 -2.73 -0.88 -24.60
N GLY A 293 -1.89 -0.83 -23.56
CA GLY A 293 -0.94 0.27 -23.34
C GLY A 293 -1.58 1.54 -22.79
N GLY A 294 -2.69 1.43 -22.07
CA GLY A 294 -3.48 2.50 -21.47
C GLY A 294 -4.98 2.35 -21.71
N GLN A 295 -5.78 3.21 -21.11
CA GLN A 295 -7.24 3.16 -21.21
C GLN A 295 -7.77 4.09 -22.31
N SER A 296 -8.78 3.64 -23.07
CA SER A 296 -9.54 4.48 -23.99
C SER A 296 -10.97 4.65 -23.48
N ILE A 297 -11.39 5.90 -23.26
CA ILE A 297 -12.71 6.26 -22.77
C ILE A 297 -13.44 7.02 -23.88
N ASN A 298 -14.50 6.43 -24.40
CA ASN A 298 -15.17 6.96 -25.60
C ASN A 298 -16.24 8.02 -25.31
N LYS A 299 -16.75 8.12 -24.06
CA LYS A 299 -17.87 9.00 -23.71
C LYS A 299 -17.70 9.56 -22.29
N GLY A 300 -18.33 10.72 -22.04
CA GLY A 300 -18.37 11.37 -20.73
C GLY A 300 -17.23 12.37 -20.51
N PRO A 301 -17.21 13.00 -19.34
CA PRO A 301 -16.27 14.09 -19.03
C PRO A 301 -14.80 13.64 -19.00
N LEU A 302 -14.54 12.34 -18.84
CA LEU A 302 -13.20 11.76 -18.84
C LEU A 302 -12.80 11.18 -20.20
N SER A 303 -13.58 11.45 -21.28
CA SER A 303 -13.32 10.88 -22.60
C SER A 303 -11.96 11.29 -23.15
N GLY A 304 -11.29 10.32 -23.81
CA GLY A 304 -9.98 10.47 -24.42
C GLY A 304 -9.22 9.16 -24.49
N ASP A 305 -8.08 9.17 -25.16
CA ASP A 305 -7.26 7.98 -25.38
C ASP A 305 -5.96 8.04 -24.56
N GLY A 306 -5.98 7.45 -23.38
CA GLY A 306 -4.82 7.38 -22.48
C GLY A 306 -3.63 6.64 -23.07
N ARG A 307 -3.84 5.74 -24.04
CA ARG A 307 -2.78 5.06 -24.78
C ARG A 307 -1.85 6.04 -25.50
N LYS A 308 -2.36 7.22 -25.85
CA LYS A 308 -1.64 8.30 -26.56
C LYS A 308 -1.10 9.39 -25.64
N HIS A 309 -1.29 9.28 -24.32
CA HIS A 309 -0.79 10.29 -23.39
C HIS A 309 0.73 10.39 -23.44
N ARG A 310 1.28 11.57 -23.72
CA ARG A 310 2.72 11.78 -23.98
C ARG A 310 3.62 11.50 -22.76
N ASN A 311 3.11 11.71 -21.55
CA ASN A 311 3.85 11.51 -20.30
C ASN A 311 3.72 10.06 -19.76
N LYS A 312 3.12 9.16 -20.53
CA LYS A 312 2.98 7.76 -20.18
C LYS A 312 4.35 7.12 -20.02
N HIS A 313 4.48 6.27 -18.97
CA HIS A 313 5.73 5.59 -18.70
C HIS A 313 6.20 4.75 -19.92
N PRO A 314 7.50 4.79 -20.29
CA PRO A 314 8.00 4.11 -21.51
C PRO A 314 7.78 2.61 -21.55
N HIS A 315 7.57 1.94 -20.41
CA HIS A 315 7.25 0.51 -20.36
C HIS A 315 5.77 0.20 -20.63
N ILE A 316 4.88 1.20 -20.61
CA ILE A 316 3.45 1.03 -20.89
C ILE A 316 3.20 1.23 -22.38
N LYS A 317 3.63 0.26 -23.19
CA LYS A 317 3.49 0.28 -24.65
C LYS A 317 2.38 -0.61 -25.16
N GLY A 318 1.76 -1.39 -24.29
CA GLY A 318 0.92 -2.52 -24.67
C GLY A 318 1.74 -3.77 -24.99
N PHE A 319 1.05 -4.90 -25.01
CA PHE A 319 1.60 -6.21 -25.35
C PHE A 319 0.48 -7.16 -25.74
N GLU A 320 0.81 -8.16 -26.54
CA GLU A 320 -0.14 -9.23 -26.84
C GLU A 320 -0.15 -10.25 -25.70
N ILE A 321 -1.34 -10.67 -25.30
CA ILE A 321 -1.54 -11.68 -24.27
C ILE A 321 -2.81 -12.48 -24.59
N SER A 322 -2.68 -13.81 -24.62
CA SER A 322 -3.85 -14.68 -24.79
C SER A 322 -4.66 -14.78 -23.48
N ASP A 323 -5.93 -15.20 -23.58
CA ASP A 323 -6.77 -15.43 -22.39
C ASP A 323 -6.17 -16.46 -21.43
N SER A 324 -5.50 -17.49 -21.96
CA SER A 324 -4.79 -18.47 -21.13
C SER A 324 -3.61 -17.86 -20.37
N GLN A 325 -2.80 -17.05 -21.05
CA GLN A 325 -1.69 -16.33 -20.41
C GLN A 325 -2.17 -15.32 -19.37
N LYS A 326 -3.27 -14.63 -19.64
CA LYS A 326 -3.89 -13.71 -18.70
C LYS A 326 -4.35 -14.44 -17.43
N LYS A 327 -5.01 -15.60 -17.58
CA LYS A 327 -5.40 -16.47 -16.44
C LYS A 327 -4.18 -16.92 -15.64
N ASN A 328 -3.11 -17.35 -16.30
CA ASN A 328 -1.88 -17.76 -15.63
C ASN A 328 -1.25 -16.60 -14.84
N LEU A 329 -1.22 -15.39 -15.41
CA LEU A 329 -0.73 -14.20 -14.72
C LEU A 329 -1.56 -13.88 -13.45
N ILE A 330 -2.90 -13.99 -13.54
CA ILE A 330 -3.80 -13.84 -12.39
C ILE A 330 -3.54 -14.94 -11.35
N CYS A 331 -3.28 -16.19 -11.75
CA CYS A 331 -2.90 -17.26 -10.83
C CYS A 331 -1.60 -16.94 -10.09
N PHE A 332 -0.59 -16.40 -10.77
CA PHE A 332 0.62 -15.94 -10.09
C PHE A 332 0.34 -14.80 -9.11
N LEU A 333 -0.42 -13.78 -9.51
CA LEU A 333 -0.79 -12.69 -8.62
C LEU A 333 -1.58 -13.19 -7.40
N SER A 334 -2.42 -14.22 -7.58
CA SER A 334 -3.11 -14.90 -6.46
C SER A 334 -2.14 -15.57 -5.49
N SER A 335 -1.02 -16.11 -5.97
CA SER A 335 0.00 -16.71 -5.10
C SER A 335 0.72 -15.71 -4.18
N LEU A 336 0.57 -14.39 -4.43
CA LEU A 336 1.06 -13.30 -3.56
C LEU A 336 0.10 -12.98 -2.41
N THR A 337 -1.02 -13.71 -2.30
CA THR A 337 -2.01 -13.52 -1.24
C THR A 337 -1.57 -14.26 0.03
N ASP A 338 -1.55 -13.54 1.11
CA ASP A 338 -1.28 -14.06 2.46
C ASP A 338 -2.45 -13.65 3.36
N THR A 339 -3.19 -14.64 3.84
CA THR A 339 -4.29 -14.43 4.78
C THR A 339 -3.95 -14.89 6.19
N THR A 340 -2.72 -15.33 6.44
CA THR A 340 -2.31 -15.86 7.74
C THR A 340 -2.35 -14.80 8.84
N TYR A 341 -2.18 -13.53 8.50
CA TYR A 341 -2.31 -12.42 9.44
C TYR A 341 -3.73 -12.32 10.04
N LEU A 342 -4.77 -12.82 9.35
CA LEU A 342 -6.15 -12.83 9.86
C LEU A 342 -6.35 -13.80 11.04
N SER A 343 -5.43 -14.73 11.27
CA SER A 343 -5.42 -15.59 12.46
C SER A 343 -4.68 -14.96 13.64
N ASN A 344 -3.98 -13.86 13.45
CA ASN A 344 -3.26 -13.17 14.51
C ASN A 344 -4.15 -12.09 15.15
N PRO A 345 -4.49 -12.21 16.46
CA PRO A 345 -5.39 -11.25 17.14
C PRO A 345 -4.93 -9.79 17.06
N TYR A 346 -3.62 -9.53 16.93
CA TYR A 346 -3.08 -8.18 16.83
C TYR A 346 -3.38 -7.46 15.49
N PHE A 347 -3.87 -8.19 14.48
CA PHE A 347 -4.34 -7.58 13.24
C PHE A 347 -5.86 -7.35 13.23
N LEU A 348 -6.57 -7.96 14.17
CA LEU A 348 -8.03 -7.91 14.23
C LEU A 348 -8.52 -6.80 15.16
N ASN A 349 -9.79 -6.43 15.01
CA ASN A 349 -10.41 -5.43 15.87
C ASN A 349 -10.43 -5.91 17.34
N PRO A 350 -9.74 -5.21 18.27
CA PRO A 350 -9.66 -5.61 19.68
C PRO A 350 -10.97 -5.44 20.45
N PHE A 351 -11.98 -4.82 19.85
CA PHE A 351 -13.30 -4.59 20.44
C PHE A 351 -14.37 -5.59 19.97
N ARG A 352 -14.05 -6.59 19.12
CA ARG A 352 -15.03 -7.54 18.56
C ARG A 352 -15.75 -8.40 19.59
N ASN A 353 -15.20 -8.54 20.79
CA ASN A 353 -15.75 -9.41 21.85
C ASN A 353 -16.26 -8.62 23.06
N LYS A 354 -16.60 -7.34 22.87
CA LYS A 354 -17.16 -6.51 23.92
C LYS A 354 -18.58 -6.09 23.60
#